data_4bbf7326e68e2adc7615a83f528537e2
#
_entry.id   4bbf7326e68e2adc7615a83f528537e2
#
_cell.length_a   1.000
_cell.length_b   1.000
_cell.length_c   1.000
_cell.angle_alpha   90.00
_cell.angle_beta   90.00
_cell.angle_gamma   90.00
#
_symmetry.space_group_name_H-M   'P 1'
#
loop_
_entity.id
_entity.type
_entity.pdbx_description
1 polymer ?
#
loop_
_entity_poly.entity_id
_entity_poly.type
_entity_poly.pdbx_seq_one_letter_code
_entity_poly.pdbx_strand_id
1 'polypeptide(L)'
;MATALHILSAKMIHMLLEGRLSPVKYYGLLLLLQLSVSPPAIAVDRPLPEIPICYNYSCNRTAHVRPSAGDWTMVVDQFKPAAGSPVEERQMIQRAIAMLEQIAGEQTPTFRDRGRNPVVNEWPGQMDCIDESTNTARYLELLQQRGLLRWHGVVERAYRAPYILDEHWAGQIVELQTGNHYAVDSWHLDNGEPPYIQAISDWQKKFPFPNE
;
A
#
# COMPACT_ATOMS: atom_id res chain seq x y z
N MET A 1 23.24 13.73 -10.50
CA MET A 1 24.35 13.06 -9.77
C MET A 1 24.89 11.80 -10.46
N ALA A 2 24.13 11.07 -11.26
CA ALA A 2 24.59 9.84 -11.95
C ALA A 2 25.67 10.06 -13.02
N THR A 3 25.66 11.19 -13.73
CA THR A 3 26.61 11.51 -14.82
C THR A 3 28.03 11.76 -14.35
N ALA A 4 28.24 12.29 -13.15
CA ALA A 4 29.58 12.56 -12.62
C ALA A 4 30.31 11.26 -12.19
N LEU A 5 29.57 10.25 -11.74
CA LEU A 5 30.16 9.00 -11.31
C LEU A 5 30.65 8.13 -12.46
N HIS A 6 29.99 8.18 -13.62
CA HIS A 6 30.43 7.48 -14.84
C HIS A 6 31.72 8.08 -15.45
N ILE A 7 31.87 9.39 -15.40
CA ILE A 7 33.05 10.06 -15.93
C ILE A 7 34.31 9.80 -15.07
N LEU A 8 34.14 9.71 -13.74
CA LEU A 8 35.21 9.35 -12.82
C LEU A 8 35.69 7.91 -13.02
N SER A 9 34.75 6.97 -13.27
CA SER A 9 35.07 5.56 -13.53
C SER A 9 35.88 5.38 -14.82
N ALA A 10 35.49 6.05 -15.89
CA ALA A 10 36.20 5.95 -17.18
C ALA A 10 37.66 6.53 -17.15
N LYS A 11 37.87 7.66 -16.48
CA LYS A 11 39.19 8.22 -16.28
C LYS A 11 40.09 7.35 -15.41
N MET A 12 39.52 6.70 -14.41
CA MET A 12 40.26 5.81 -13.50
C MET A 12 40.69 4.52 -14.20
N ILE A 13 39.85 3.95 -15.07
CA ILE A 13 40.18 2.79 -15.90
C ILE A 13 41.31 3.12 -16.89
N HIS A 14 41.29 4.32 -17.49
CA HIS A 14 42.32 4.76 -18.41
C HIS A 14 43.70 4.91 -17.72
N MET A 15 43.73 5.42 -16.49
CA MET A 15 44.97 5.57 -15.70
C MET A 15 45.54 4.24 -15.23
N LEU A 16 44.75 3.20 -15.10
CA LEU A 16 45.20 1.83 -14.80
C LEU A 16 45.85 1.14 -16.00
N LEU A 17 45.28 1.36 -17.19
CA LEU A 17 45.80 0.81 -18.46
C LEU A 17 47.18 1.45 -18.83
N GLU A 18 47.46 2.65 -18.36
CA GLU A 18 48.75 3.34 -18.57
C GLU A 18 49.82 2.99 -17.51
N GLY A 19 49.53 2.05 -16.56
CA GLY A 19 50.49 1.62 -15.54
C GLY A 19 50.91 2.69 -14.53
N ARG A 20 50.13 3.78 -14.40
CA ARG A 20 50.47 4.94 -13.56
C ARG A 20 50.06 4.80 -12.09
N LEU A 21 49.33 3.71 -11.74
CA LEU A 21 48.92 3.43 -10.35
C LEU A 21 49.40 2.05 -9.90
N SER A 22 50.11 2.01 -8.77
CA SER A 22 50.51 0.73 -8.19
C SER A 22 49.32 -0.03 -7.55
N PRO A 23 49.29 -1.37 -7.60
CA PRO A 23 48.18 -2.19 -7.09
C PRO A 23 47.91 -1.96 -5.59
N VAL A 24 48.92 -1.62 -4.81
CA VAL A 24 48.77 -1.40 -3.36
C VAL A 24 47.92 -0.18 -3.02
N LYS A 25 47.96 0.87 -3.87
CA LYS A 25 47.12 2.08 -3.69
C LYS A 25 45.65 1.84 -4.04
N TYR A 26 45.38 0.80 -4.82
CA TYR A 26 44.04 0.50 -5.29
C TYR A 26 43.17 -0.17 -4.23
N TYR A 27 43.75 -1.06 -3.41
CA TYR A 27 43.05 -1.70 -2.31
C TYR A 27 42.58 -0.71 -1.23
N GLY A 28 43.35 0.33 -0.97
CA GLY A 28 42.97 1.40 -0.06
C GLY A 28 41.84 2.28 -0.56
N LEU A 29 41.71 2.49 -1.88
CA LEU A 29 40.65 3.31 -2.48
C LEU A 29 39.34 2.53 -2.66
N LEU A 30 39.40 1.19 -2.90
CA LEU A 30 38.23 0.33 -2.99
C LEU A 30 37.58 0.10 -1.61
N LEU A 31 38.36 0.13 -0.52
CA LEU A 31 37.83 0.01 0.83
C LEU A 31 37.03 1.25 1.28
N LEU A 32 37.33 2.43 0.70
CA LEU A 32 36.61 3.68 1.02
C LEU A 32 35.29 3.85 0.27
N LEU A 33 35.01 3.03 -0.75
CA LEU A 33 33.77 3.07 -1.53
C LEU A 33 32.68 2.10 -1.05
N GLN A 34 32.91 1.40 0.05
CA GLN A 34 31.82 0.71 0.78
C GLN A 34 31.05 1.76 1.60
N LEU A 35 30.48 2.76 0.92
CA LEU A 35 29.41 3.56 1.47
C LEU A 35 28.27 2.59 1.78
N SER A 36 28.14 2.27 3.05
CA SER A 36 27.00 1.55 3.61
C SER A 36 25.74 2.27 3.15
N VAL A 37 25.07 1.71 2.13
CA VAL A 37 23.68 2.02 1.86
C VAL A 37 22.91 1.43 3.03
N SER A 38 22.82 2.20 4.12
CA SER A 38 21.90 1.87 5.20
C SER A 38 20.51 1.79 4.57
N PRO A 39 19.76 0.71 4.78
CA PRO A 39 18.37 0.67 4.36
C PRO A 39 17.67 1.88 4.99
N PRO A 40 16.74 2.53 4.29
CA PRO A 40 16.00 3.65 4.88
C PRO A 40 15.40 3.17 6.21
N ALA A 41 15.77 3.82 7.30
CA ALA A 41 15.17 3.57 8.60
C ALA A 41 13.67 3.75 8.42
N ILE A 42 12.89 2.71 8.75
CA ILE A 42 11.42 2.79 8.77
C ILE A 42 11.09 4.00 9.63
N ALA A 43 10.47 5.00 9.02
CA ALA A 43 10.19 6.29 9.67
C ALA A 43 9.07 6.11 10.73
N VAL A 44 9.39 5.40 11.81
CA VAL A 44 8.49 5.15 12.97
C VAL A 44 8.21 6.45 13.71
N ASP A 45 9.07 7.45 13.56
CA ASP A 45 9.10 8.66 14.39
C ASP A 45 8.32 9.86 13.81
N ARG A 46 7.62 9.68 12.68
CA ARG A 46 6.75 10.73 12.13
C ARG A 46 5.37 10.63 12.75
N PRO A 47 4.80 11.74 13.27
CA PRO A 47 3.41 11.75 13.74
C PRO A 47 2.49 11.14 12.67
N LEU A 48 1.55 10.32 13.11
CA LEU A 48 0.56 9.76 12.19
C LEU A 48 -0.36 10.88 11.71
N PRO A 49 -0.60 11.00 10.40
CA PRO A 49 -1.58 11.94 9.89
C PRO A 49 -2.98 11.52 10.36
N GLU A 50 -3.88 12.47 10.44
CA GLU A 50 -5.31 12.16 10.48
C GLU A 50 -5.71 11.50 9.16
N ILE A 51 -6.55 10.47 9.27
CA ILE A 51 -7.10 9.75 8.14
C ILE A 51 -8.55 10.21 8.00
N PRO A 52 -8.91 10.92 6.92
CA PRO A 52 -10.31 11.22 6.64
C PRO A 52 -11.04 9.94 6.22
N ILE A 53 -12.14 9.61 6.89
CA ILE A 53 -12.95 8.42 6.65
C ILE A 53 -14.30 8.84 6.09
N CYS A 54 -14.59 8.39 4.88
CA CYS A 54 -15.88 8.55 4.21
C CYS A 54 -16.89 7.54 4.74
N TYR A 55 -18.15 7.95 4.89
CA TYR A 55 -19.28 7.07 5.23
C TYR A 55 -20.62 7.73 4.89
N ASN A 56 -21.72 6.98 5.03
CA ASN A 56 -23.09 7.39 4.70
C ASN A 56 -23.32 7.65 3.21
N TYR A 57 -22.77 6.77 2.38
CA TYR A 57 -22.91 6.69 0.92
C TYR A 57 -22.36 7.92 0.16
N SER A 58 -21.55 7.63 -0.85
CA SER A 58 -20.94 8.66 -1.72
C SER A 58 -20.14 9.71 -0.97
N CYS A 59 -19.49 9.31 0.13
CA CYS A 59 -18.71 10.20 1.00
C CYS A 59 -19.53 11.41 1.55
N ASN A 60 -20.83 11.22 1.78
CA ASN A 60 -21.73 12.26 2.29
C ASN A 60 -21.34 12.74 3.71
N ARG A 61 -20.64 11.91 4.45
CA ARG A 61 -20.02 12.25 5.73
C ARG A 61 -18.55 11.91 5.71
N THR A 62 -17.77 12.73 6.40
CA THR A 62 -16.34 12.50 6.64
C THR A 62 -16.05 12.71 8.11
N ALA A 63 -15.35 11.75 8.72
CA ALA A 63 -14.75 11.87 10.04
C ALA A 63 -13.22 11.83 9.93
N HIS A 64 -12.54 12.41 10.90
CA HIS A 64 -11.08 12.39 10.95
C HIS A 64 -10.62 11.45 12.06
N VAL A 65 -10.00 10.34 11.68
CA VAL A 65 -9.50 9.29 12.57
C VAL A 65 -8.02 9.50 12.83
N ARG A 66 -7.61 9.36 14.07
CA ARG A 66 -6.20 9.43 14.44
C ARG A 66 -5.81 8.16 15.18
N PRO A 67 -5.13 7.22 14.53
CA PRO A 67 -4.59 6.04 15.19
C PRO A 67 -3.63 6.44 16.30
N SER A 68 -3.69 5.76 17.43
CA SER A 68 -2.69 5.89 18.48
C SER A 68 -1.35 5.25 18.06
N ALA A 69 -0.29 5.49 18.80
CA ALA A 69 0.99 4.81 18.57
C ALA A 69 0.88 3.29 18.75
N GLY A 70 0.02 2.85 19.68
CA GLY A 70 -0.28 1.42 19.88
C GLY A 70 -0.99 0.80 18.70
N ASP A 71 -2.05 1.45 18.19
CA ASP A 71 -2.79 1.01 17.00
C ASP A 71 -1.86 0.90 15.79
N TRP A 72 -1.00 1.91 15.61
CA TRP A 72 -0.05 1.88 14.50
C TRP A 72 0.97 0.75 14.63
N THR A 73 1.40 0.43 15.83
CA THR A 73 2.29 -0.70 16.07
C THR A 73 1.62 -2.00 15.64
N MET A 74 0.33 -2.20 15.96
CA MET A 74 -0.42 -3.38 15.52
C MET A 74 -0.52 -3.48 14.00
N VAL A 75 -0.69 -2.35 13.29
CA VAL A 75 -0.69 -2.30 11.82
C VAL A 75 0.68 -2.69 11.26
N VAL A 76 1.76 -2.11 11.79
CA VAL A 76 3.15 -2.42 11.37
C VAL A 76 3.50 -3.89 11.61
N ASP A 77 2.99 -4.49 12.68
CA ASP A 77 3.24 -5.89 13.01
C ASP A 77 2.63 -6.87 11.99
N GLN A 78 1.62 -6.43 11.21
CA GLN A 78 1.10 -7.23 10.08
C GLN A 78 2.15 -7.45 8.97
N PHE A 79 3.18 -6.61 8.91
CA PHE A 79 4.26 -6.69 7.94
C PHE A 79 5.55 -7.33 8.51
N LYS A 80 5.44 -8.07 9.62
CA LYS A 80 6.56 -8.78 10.25
C LYS A 80 6.32 -10.29 10.31
N PRO A 81 7.32 -11.11 9.93
CA PRO A 81 8.54 -10.72 9.20
C PRO A 81 8.20 -10.10 7.84
N ALA A 82 9.15 -9.37 7.23
CA ALA A 82 8.91 -8.77 5.92
C ALA A 82 8.54 -9.82 4.88
N ALA A 83 7.58 -9.50 4.01
CA ALA A 83 7.11 -10.40 2.95
C ALA A 83 8.25 -10.91 2.07
N GLY A 84 8.32 -12.20 1.85
CA GLY A 84 9.25 -12.86 0.92
C GLY A 84 8.74 -12.91 -0.52
N SER A 85 7.47 -12.57 -0.75
CA SER A 85 6.83 -12.62 -2.06
C SER A 85 5.68 -11.59 -2.20
N PRO A 86 5.29 -11.24 -3.45
CA PRO A 86 4.12 -10.40 -3.69
C PRO A 86 2.82 -11.00 -3.11
N VAL A 87 2.67 -12.32 -3.15
CA VAL A 87 1.49 -13.01 -2.60
C VAL A 87 1.40 -12.82 -1.09
N GLU A 88 2.51 -13.00 -0.39
CA GLU A 88 2.54 -12.76 1.07
C GLU A 88 2.25 -11.31 1.42
N GLU A 89 2.79 -10.35 0.64
CA GLU A 89 2.51 -8.93 0.89
C GLU A 89 1.03 -8.61 0.70
N ARG A 90 0.35 -9.20 -0.30
CA ARG A 90 -1.11 -9.03 -0.45
C ARG A 90 -1.88 -9.52 0.79
N GLN A 91 -1.49 -10.64 1.37
CA GLN A 91 -2.10 -11.13 2.62
C GLN A 91 -1.82 -10.19 3.82
N MET A 92 -0.63 -9.59 3.87
CA MET A 92 -0.30 -8.57 4.89
C MET A 92 -1.14 -7.30 4.71
N ILE A 93 -1.30 -6.84 3.46
CA ILE A 93 -2.16 -5.71 3.11
C ILE A 93 -3.60 -5.97 3.56
N GLN A 94 -4.16 -7.15 3.29
CA GLN A 94 -5.51 -7.51 3.72
C GLN A 94 -5.69 -7.35 5.23
N ARG A 95 -4.77 -7.92 6.03
CA ARG A 95 -4.84 -7.82 7.50
C ARG A 95 -4.62 -6.39 8.00
N ALA A 96 -3.73 -5.63 7.37
CA ALA A 96 -3.46 -4.26 7.75
C ALA A 96 -4.65 -3.33 7.47
N ILE A 97 -5.36 -3.53 6.36
CA ILE A 97 -6.58 -2.77 6.04
C ILE A 97 -7.68 -3.12 7.04
N ALA A 98 -7.93 -4.40 7.30
CA ALA A 98 -8.90 -4.83 8.31
C ALA A 98 -8.63 -4.18 9.69
N MET A 99 -7.37 -4.12 10.10
CA MET A 99 -6.96 -3.45 11.34
C MET A 99 -7.24 -1.94 11.30
N LEU A 100 -6.95 -1.26 10.18
CA LEU A 100 -7.20 0.17 10.02
C LEU A 100 -8.70 0.48 10.01
N GLU A 101 -9.53 -0.38 9.43
CA GLU A 101 -11.00 -0.28 9.49
C GLU A 101 -11.52 -0.45 10.92
N GLN A 102 -11.00 -1.41 11.68
CA GLN A 102 -11.35 -1.58 13.11
C GLN A 102 -10.99 -0.32 13.91
N ILE A 103 -9.78 0.21 13.72
CA ILE A 103 -9.33 1.46 14.37
C ILE A 103 -10.24 2.64 13.98
N ALA A 104 -10.65 2.71 12.71
CA ALA A 104 -11.60 3.72 12.25
C ALA A 104 -12.97 3.53 12.90
N GLY A 105 -13.45 2.31 12.99
CA GLY A 105 -14.71 1.96 13.62
C GLY A 105 -14.77 2.29 15.12
N GLU A 106 -13.66 2.24 15.84
CA GLU A 106 -13.60 2.67 17.25
C GLU A 106 -13.86 4.17 17.44
N GLN A 107 -13.58 4.98 16.42
CA GLN A 107 -13.66 6.45 16.47
C GLN A 107 -14.82 7.01 15.62
N THR A 108 -15.51 6.17 14.84
CA THR A 108 -16.58 6.57 13.92
C THR A 108 -17.72 5.55 13.95
N PRO A 109 -18.89 5.89 13.39
CA PRO A 109 -19.99 4.92 13.28
C PRO A 109 -19.74 3.76 12.32
N THR A 110 -18.61 3.74 11.58
CA THR A 110 -18.35 2.74 10.52
C THR A 110 -18.22 1.30 11.07
N PHE A 111 -18.03 1.12 12.39
CA PHE A 111 -18.10 -0.24 13.00
C PHE A 111 -19.43 -0.96 12.74
N ARG A 112 -20.46 -0.25 12.28
CA ARG A 112 -21.78 -0.79 11.95
C ARG A 112 -21.91 -1.20 10.50
N ASP A 113 -20.91 -0.89 9.67
CA ASP A 113 -20.99 -1.20 8.26
C ASP A 113 -21.09 -2.71 8.01
N ARG A 114 -21.97 -3.05 7.07
CA ARG A 114 -22.21 -4.42 6.65
C ARG A 114 -21.92 -4.54 5.17
N GLY A 115 -21.23 -5.60 4.82
CA GLY A 115 -20.89 -5.87 3.44
C GLY A 115 -22.09 -5.95 2.51
N ARG A 116 -21.86 -5.57 1.25
CA ARG A 116 -22.87 -5.67 0.17
C ARG A 116 -24.14 -4.83 0.43
N ASN A 117 -24.00 -3.66 1.04
CA ASN A 117 -25.11 -2.75 1.30
C ASN A 117 -25.64 -2.11 -0.01
N PRO A 118 -26.66 -2.68 -0.67
CA PRO A 118 -27.14 -2.14 -1.94
C PRO A 118 -28.16 -1.02 -1.75
N VAL A 119 -28.62 -0.78 -0.52
CA VAL A 119 -29.70 0.16 -0.23
C VAL A 119 -29.27 1.14 0.83
N VAL A 120 -29.46 2.43 0.53
CA VAL A 120 -29.33 3.49 1.53
C VAL A 120 -30.28 3.18 2.69
N ASN A 121 -29.72 2.94 3.85
CA ASN A 121 -30.48 2.76 5.07
C ASN A 121 -30.20 3.91 6.05
N GLU A 122 -31.10 4.11 7.02
CA GLU A 122 -31.01 5.22 7.97
C GLU A 122 -29.96 5.02 9.07
N TRP A 123 -29.23 3.89 9.06
CA TRP A 123 -28.24 3.60 10.08
C TRP A 123 -26.95 4.36 9.80
N PRO A 124 -26.50 5.24 10.72
CA PRO A 124 -25.22 5.95 10.54
C PRO A 124 -24.07 4.96 10.44
N GLY A 125 -23.11 5.26 9.54
CA GLY A 125 -21.87 4.51 9.43
C GLY A 125 -21.85 3.47 8.34
N GLN A 126 -22.97 3.25 7.62
CA GLN A 126 -22.96 2.37 6.45
C GLN A 126 -22.17 3.00 5.30
N MET A 127 -21.54 2.14 4.48
CA MET A 127 -20.65 2.56 3.40
C MET A 127 -21.04 1.90 2.07
N ASP A 128 -21.03 2.67 0.99
CA ASP A 128 -21.12 2.15 -0.37
C ASP A 128 -19.72 1.88 -0.94
N CYS A 129 -19.65 1.39 -2.18
CA CYS A 129 -18.36 1.14 -2.84
C CYS A 129 -17.53 2.39 -3.05
N ILE A 130 -18.13 3.60 -3.07
CA ILE A 130 -17.41 4.87 -3.16
C ILE A 130 -16.72 5.18 -1.84
N ASP A 131 -17.43 5.03 -0.71
CA ASP A 131 -16.89 5.21 0.63
C ASP A 131 -15.74 4.22 0.87
N GLU A 132 -16.02 2.92 0.67
CA GLU A 132 -15.07 1.83 0.91
C GLU A 132 -13.81 1.97 0.06
N SER A 133 -13.96 2.15 -1.25
CA SER A 133 -12.80 2.29 -2.13
C SER A 133 -11.98 3.55 -1.84
N THR A 134 -12.63 4.63 -1.39
CA THR A 134 -11.95 5.86 -0.99
C THR A 134 -11.15 5.67 0.30
N ASN A 135 -11.73 5.00 1.29
CA ASN A 135 -11.06 4.69 2.55
C ASN A 135 -9.90 3.71 2.33
N THR A 136 -10.15 2.64 1.58
CA THR A 136 -9.12 1.65 1.20
C THR A 136 -7.94 2.29 0.47
N ALA A 137 -8.18 3.20 -0.48
CA ALA A 137 -7.12 3.92 -1.17
C ALA A 137 -6.26 4.75 -0.18
N ARG A 138 -6.88 5.45 0.76
CA ARG A 138 -6.18 6.23 1.80
C ARG A 138 -5.35 5.34 2.73
N TYR A 139 -5.87 4.17 3.10
CA TYR A 139 -5.13 3.18 3.89
C TYR A 139 -3.90 2.66 3.13
N LEU A 140 -4.08 2.29 1.87
CA LEU A 140 -2.98 1.85 1.00
C LEU A 140 -1.91 2.93 0.85
N GLU A 141 -2.31 4.18 0.59
CA GLU A 141 -1.40 5.32 0.51
C GLU A 141 -0.61 5.52 1.80
N LEU A 142 -1.26 5.41 2.96
CA LEU A 142 -0.60 5.49 4.26
C LEU A 142 0.44 4.37 4.42
N LEU A 143 0.09 3.12 4.11
CA LEU A 143 1.02 1.99 4.16
C LEU A 143 2.23 2.21 3.25
N GLN A 144 2.00 2.70 2.02
CA GLN A 144 3.08 3.03 1.08
C GLN A 144 3.97 4.17 1.58
N GLN A 145 3.39 5.27 2.06
CA GLN A 145 4.14 6.43 2.59
C GLN A 145 4.99 6.07 3.81
N ARG A 146 4.58 5.05 4.57
CA ARG A 146 5.31 4.51 5.71
C ARG A 146 6.35 3.44 5.33
N GLY A 147 6.49 3.13 4.04
CA GLY A 147 7.49 2.20 3.53
C GLY A 147 7.20 0.73 3.87
N LEU A 148 5.94 0.38 4.12
CA LEU A 148 5.52 -0.98 4.46
C LEU A 148 5.36 -1.88 3.22
N LEU A 149 5.12 -1.28 2.04
CA LEU A 149 4.95 -1.99 0.78
C LEU A 149 6.30 -2.14 0.05
N ARG A 150 6.70 -3.37 -0.25
CA ARG A 150 7.95 -3.70 -0.96
C ARG A 150 7.71 -4.18 -2.38
N TRP A 151 6.63 -4.92 -2.56
CA TRP A 151 6.31 -5.62 -3.80
C TRP A 151 5.22 -4.91 -4.60
N HIS A 152 4.46 -4.03 -3.96
CA HIS A 152 3.35 -3.32 -4.59
C HIS A 152 3.51 -1.81 -4.46
N GLY A 153 2.99 -1.11 -5.48
CA GLY A 153 2.75 0.33 -5.46
C GLY A 153 1.25 0.61 -5.45
N VAL A 154 0.85 1.75 -4.90
CA VAL A 154 -0.54 2.19 -4.91
C VAL A 154 -0.78 3.00 -6.18
N VAL A 155 -1.92 2.77 -6.81
CA VAL A 155 -2.36 3.46 -8.03
C VAL A 155 -3.79 3.97 -7.86
N GLU A 156 -4.32 4.67 -8.86
CA GLU A 156 -5.70 5.15 -8.84
C GLU A 156 -6.69 4.02 -8.62
N ARG A 157 -7.82 4.32 -7.96
CA ARG A 157 -8.88 3.36 -7.69
C ARG A 157 -9.34 2.65 -8.95
N ALA A 158 -9.63 1.36 -8.82
CA ALA A 158 -10.21 0.56 -9.88
C ALA A 158 -11.70 0.89 -10.06
N TYR A 159 -12.14 0.86 -11.31
CA TYR A 159 -13.54 1.02 -11.69
C TYR A 159 -13.97 -0.10 -12.63
N ARG A 160 -15.18 -0.59 -12.44
CA ARG A 160 -15.85 -1.48 -13.38
C ARG A 160 -17.32 -1.10 -13.55
N ALA A 161 -17.85 -1.30 -14.74
CA ALA A 161 -19.26 -1.19 -15.08
C ALA A 161 -19.58 -2.23 -16.16
N PRO A 162 -19.58 -3.53 -15.81
CA PRO A 162 -19.81 -4.59 -16.81
C PRO A 162 -21.22 -4.53 -17.40
N TYR A 163 -22.15 -3.89 -16.68
CA TYR A 163 -23.52 -3.57 -17.11
C TYR A 163 -23.83 -2.12 -16.76
N ILE A 164 -24.70 -1.45 -17.51
CA ILE A 164 -24.95 -0.01 -17.43
C ILE A 164 -25.29 0.49 -16.01
N LEU A 165 -25.86 -0.35 -15.15
CA LEU A 165 -26.28 0.00 -13.78
C LEU A 165 -25.49 -0.73 -12.68
N ASP A 166 -24.34 -1.32 -13.03
CA ASP A 166 -23.55 -2.14 -12.12
C ASP A 166 -22.16 -1.51 -11.94
N GLU A 167 -22.15 -0.24 -11.59
CA GLU A 167 -20.93 0.49 -11.29
C GLU A 167 -20.35 0.04 -9.96
N HIS A 168 -19.03 -0.20 -9.94
CA HIS A 168 -18.34 -0.57 -8.72
C HIS A 168 -16.91 -0.03 -8.68
N TRP A 169 -16.49 0.39 -7.50
CA TRP A 169 -15.17 0.94 -7.22
C TRP A 169 -14.44 0.09 -6.18
N ALA A 170 -13.12 -0.01 -6.31
CA ALA A 170 -12.25 -0.65 -5.33
C ALA A 170 -10.92 0.11 -5.22
N GLY A 171 -10.19 -0.06 -4.13
CA GLY A 171 -8.78 0.31 -4.06
C GLY A 171 -7.98 -0.47 -5.10
N GLN A 172 -6.77 -0.01 -5.45
CA GLN A 172 -5.95 -0.70 -6.45
C GLN A 172 -4.46 -0.62 -6.11
N ILE A 173 -3.78 -1.74 -6.30
CA ILE A 173 -2.34 -1.86 -6.20
C ILE A 173 -1.77 -2.45 -7.49
N VAL A 174 -0.50 -2.14 -7.78
CA VAL A 174 0.27 -2.71 -8.88
C VAL A 174 1.47 -3.48 -8.33
N GLU A 175 1.66 -4.70 -8.78
CA GLU A 175 2.86 -5.48 -8.47
C GLU A 175 4.05 -4.91 -9.25
N LEU A 176 5.05 -4.39 -8.56
CA LEU A 176 6.15 -3.62 -9.14
C LEU A 176 7.03 -4.44 -10.08
N GLN A 177 7.12 -5.73 -9.88
CA GLN A 177 7.98 -6.61 -10.66
C GLN A 177 7.34 -7.03 -11.99
N THR A 178 6.04 -7.24 -12.00
CA THR A 178 5.30 -7.77 -13.17
C THR A 178 4.46 -6.73 -13.88
N GLY A 179 4.11 -5.63 -13.20
CA GLY A 179 3.14 -4.65 -13.65
C GLY A 179 1.68 -5.14 -13.56
N ASN A 180 1.43 -6.27 -12.93
CA ASN A 180 0.06 -6.77 -12.76
C ASN A 180 -0.69 -5.93 -11.74
N HIS A 181 -1.92 -5.58 -12.05
CA HIS A 181 -2.81 -4.80 -11.21
C HIS A 181 -3.78 -5.70 -10.43
N TYR A 182 -4.09 -5.31 -9.20
CA TYR A 182 -5.01 -6.00 -8.30
C TYR A 182 -6.00 -5.02 -7.69
N ALA A 183 -7.28 -5.34 -7.76
CA ALA A 183 -8.31 -4.65 -6.98
C ALA A 183 -8.21 -5.08 -5.52
N VAL A 184 -8.40 -4.12 -4.61
CA VAL A 184 -8.51 -4.32 -3.16
C VAL A 184 -9.90 -3.86 -2.76
N ASP A 185 -10.80 -4.81 -2.52
CA ASP A 185 -12.24 -4.60 -2.46
C ASP A 185 -12.79 -4.97 -1.07
N SER A 186 -13.07 -3.95 -0.26
CA SER A 186 -13.64 -4.10 1.09
C SER A 186 -15.18 -4.16 1.08
N TRP A 187 -15.85 -3.60 0.08
CA TRP A 187 -17.30 -3.43 0.06
C TRP A 187 -18.11 -4.72 0.25
N HIS A 188 -17.54 -5.86 -0.08
CA HIS A 188 -18.23 -7.15 0.03
C HIS A 188 -18.32 -7.70 1.45
N LEU A 189 -17.62 -7.09 2.41
CA LEU A 189 -17.36 -7.62 3.74
C LEU A 189 -17.80 -6.64 4.83
N ASP A 190 -18.02 -7.13 6.03
CA ASP A 190 -18.32 -6.27 7.19
C ASP A 190 -17.07 -5.48 7.59
N ASN A 191 -17.26 -4.31 8.19
CA ASN A 191 -16.15 -3.45 8.64
C ASN A 191 -15.14 -4.23 9.50
N GLY A 192 -13.88 -4.14 9.13
CA GLY A 192 -12.78 -4.79 9.84
C GLY A 192 -12.53 -6.24 9.42
N GLU A 193 -13.18 -6.73 8.37
CA GLU A 193 -12.84 -7.99 7.73
C GLU A 193 -11.78 -7.78 6.63
N PRO A 194 -10.84 -8.73 6.44
CA PRO A 194 -9.78 -8.59 5.43
C PRO A 194 -10.35 -8.48 4.02
N PRO A 195 -10.10 -7.38 3.27
CA PRO A 195 -10.66 -7.16 1.94
C PRO A 195 -10.26 -8.25 0.96
N TYR A 196 -11.08 -8.48 -0.07
CA TYR A 196 -10.68 -9.31 -1.20
C TYR A 196 -9.60 -8.62 -2.03
N ILE A 197 -8.55 -9.37 -2.41
CA ILE A 197 -7.55 -8.91 -3.39
C ILE A 197 -7.58 -9.85 -4.59
N GLN A 198 -7.95 -9.32 -5.75
CA GLN A 198 -8.13 -10.09 -6.97
C GLN A 198 -7.43 -9.41 -8.15
N ALA A 199 -6.90 -10.20 -9.09
CA ALA A 199 -6.35 -9.67 -10.34
C ALA A 199 -7.41 -8.80 -11.05
N ILE A 200 -7.00 -7.63 -11.53
CA ILE A 200 -7.93 -6.63 -12.10
C ILE A 200 -8.73 -7.19 -13.26
N SER A 201 -8.12 -8.06 -14.09
CA SER A 201 -8.78 -8.70 -15.23
C SER A 201 -9.95 -9.61 -14.84
N ASP A 202 -9.87 -10.25 -13.67
CA ASP A 202 -10.89 -11.15 -13.15
C ASP A 202 -11.94 -10.36 -12.38
N TRP A 203 -11.51 -9.39 -11.58
CA TRP A 203 -12.40 -8.48 -10.86
C TRP A 203 -13.32 -7.71 -11.82
N GLN A 204 -12.80 -7.21 -12.94
CA GLN A 204 -13.60 -6.51 -13.96
C GLN A 204 -14.67 -7.40 -14.61
N LYS A 205 -14.44 -8.71 -14.70
CA LYS A 205 -15.40 -9.69 -15.24
C LYS A 205 -16.35 -10.25 -14.17
N LYS A 206 -16.23 -9.79 -12.92
CA LYS A 206 -17.00 -10.30 -11.78
C LYS A 206 -16.80 -11.79 -11.53
N PHE A 207 -15.59 -12.30 -11.78
CA PHE A 207 -15.28 -13.66 -11.35
C PHE A 207 -15.33 -13.75 -9.82
N PRO A 208 -15.71 -14.92 -9.27
CA PRO A 208 -15.73 -15.12 -7.83
C PRO A 208 -14.41 -14.74 -7.19
N PHE A 209 -14.46 -14.18 -5.98
CA PHE A 209 -13.23 -13.88 -5.25
C PHE A 209 -12.52 -15.16 -4.84
N PRO A 210 -11.18 -15.16 -4.77
CA PRO A 210 -10.45 -16.24 -4.14
C PRO A 210 -10.95 -16.42 -2.70
N ASN A 211 -11.40 -17.61 -2.34
CA ASN A 211 -11.93 -17.97 -1.02
C ASN A 211 -13.37 -17.48 -0.71
N GLU A 212 -14.17 -17.16 -1.71
CA GLU A 212 -15.62 -16.98 -1.56
C GLU A 212 -16.37 -18.33 -1.55
#